data_427306fea90dd1692e75845ba64bb9c9
#
_entry.id   427306fea90dd1692e75845ba64bb9c9
#
_cell.length_a   1.000
_cell.length_b   1.000
_cell.length_c   1.000
_cell.angle_alpha   90.00
_cell.angle_beta   90.00
_cell.angle_gamma   90.00
#
_symmetry.space_group_name_H-M   'P 1'
#
loop_
_entity.id
_entity.type
_entity.pdbx_description
1 polymer ?
#
loop_
_entity_poly.entity_id
_entity_poly.type
_entity_poly.pdbx_seq_one_letter_code
_entity_poly.pdbx_strand_id
1 'polypeptide(L)'
;RTVDLDNEQAVAFTKALIDKYAAYFAKKTEIFNIGLDEYANDATNAKGWSVLQADKYYPNEGYPVKGYEKFIAYANDLAHIVKSHGLKPMAFNDGIYYNSDTSFGTFDKDIIVSMWTGGWGGYDVASSKLLVEKGHQILNTNDAWYYVLGRNADGQGWYNLDQGLNGIKNTPITSVPKSDGATIPFIGGMVAAWADTPSARYSPSRLFKLMRQFANSNAEYFAADYESAEKALNEVPKDLNRYTAES
;
A
#
# COMPACT_ATOMS: atom_id res chain seq x y z
N ARG A 1 -8.50 14.71 -1.37
CA ARG A 1 -7.83 13.42 -1.53
C ARG A 1 -8.69 12.25 -1.09
N THR A 2 -9.61 12.46 -0.16
CA THR A 2 -10.46 11.45 0.45
C THR A 2 -11.85 11.49 -0.15
N VAL A 3 -12.43 10.33 -0.44
CA VAL A 3 -13.82 10.24 -0.91
C VAL A 3 -14.74 10.59 0.26
N ASP A 4 -15.63 11.55 0.06
CA ASP A 4 -16.69 11.84 1.01
C ASP A 4 -17.72 10.72 0.98
N LEU A 5 -17.76 9.90 2.03
CA LEU A 5 -18.67 8.74 2.11
C LEU A 5 -20.13 9.12 2.37
N ASP A 6 -20.42 10.38 2.70
CA ASP A 6 -21.78 10.92 2.78
C ASP A 6 -22.26 11.49 1.44
N ASN A 7 -21.38 11.62 0.46
CA ASN A 7 -21.70 12.03 -0.90
C ASN A 7 -21.94 10.80 -1.79
N GLU A 8 -23.19 10.45 -1.97
CA GLU A 8 -23.58 9.28 -2.78
C GLU A 8 -23.02 9.33 -4.21
N GLN A 9 -22.93 10.53 -4.82
CA GLN A 9 -22.38 10.67 -6.17
C GLN A 9 -20.89 10.41 -6.22
N ALA A 10 -20.13 10.89 -5.22
CA ALA A 10 -18.69 10.62 -5.10
C ALA A 10 -18.42 9.14 -4.89
N VAL A 11 -19.18 8.49 -4.03
CA VAL A 11 -19.10 7.04 -3.79
C VAL A 11 -19.45 6.26 -5.07
N ALA A 12 -20.54 6.60 -5.72
CA ALA A 12 -20.97 5.95 -6.97
C ALA A 12 -19.91 6.12 -8.09
N PHE A 13 -19.35 7.32 -8.23
CA PHE A 13 -18.28 7.58 -9.20
C PHE A 13 -17.05 6.70 -8.92
N THR A 14 -16.60 6.61 -7.67
CA THR A 14 -15.44 5.81 -7.34
C THR A 14 -15.68 4.32 -7.56
N LYS A 15 -16.86 3.82 -7.17
CA LYS A 15 -17.25 2.43 -7.46
C LYS A 15 -17.25 2.13 -8.96
N ALA A 16 -17.81 3.01 -9.77
CA ALA A 16 -17.82 2.87 -11.24
C ALA A 16 -16.39 2.91 -11.83
N LEU A 17 -15.51 3.72 -11.26
CA LEU A 17 -14.11 3.78 -11.67
C LEU A 17 -13.38 2.47 -11.37
N ILE A 18 -13.53 1.93 -10.16
CA ILE A 18 -12.96 0.64 -9.77
C ILE A 18 -13.51 -0.49 -10.65
N ASP A 19 -14.82 -0.53 -10.86
CA ASP A 19 -15.48 -1.51 -11.75
C ASP A 19 -14.88 -1.51 -13.16
N LYS A 20 -14.76 -0.33 -13.76
CA LYS A 20 -14.19 -0.15 -15.09
C LYS A 20 -12.75 -0.65 -15.18
N TYR A 21 -11.89 -0.31 -14.20
CA TYR A 21 -10.51 -0.72 -14.22
C TYR A 21 -10.34 -2.19 -13.84
N ALA A 22 -11.12 -2.73 -12.90
CA ALA A 22 -11.12 -4.14 -12.58
C ALA A 22 -11.49 -4.97 -13.83
N ALA A 23 -12.53 -4.58 -14.57
CA ALA A 23 -12.88 -5.23 -15.83
C ALA A 23 -11.75 -5.19 -16.87
N TYR A 24 -11.05 -4.05 -16.98
CA TYR A 24 -9.92 -3.89 -17.91
C TYR A 24 -8.74 -4.79 -17.55
N PHE A 25 -8.45 -4.94 -16.25
CA PHE A 25 -7.30 -5.69 -15.78
C PHE A 25 -7.58 -7.18 -15.53
N ALA A 26 -8.84 -7.62 -15.48
CA ALA A 26 -9.25 -8.98 -15.14
C ALA A 26 -8.52 -10.10 -15.92
N LYS A 27 -8.08 -9.82 -17.15
CA LYS A 27 -7.32 -10.78 -17.98
C LYS A 27 -5.81 -10.55 -17.97
N LYS A 28 -5.32 -9.63 -17.14
CA LYS A 28 -3.93 -9.16 -17.17
C LYS A 28 -3.21 -9.32 -15.85
N THR A 29 -3.95 -9.46 -14.76
CA THR A 29 -3.43 -9.62 -13.39
C THR A 29 -4.38 -10.49 -12.58
N GLU A 30 -3.91 -10.99 -11.45
CA GLU A 30 -4.73 -11.70 -10.48
C GLU A 30 -5.15 -10.81 -9.31
N ILE A 31 -4.41 -9.75 -9.03
CA ILE A 31 -4.60 -8.88 -7.88
C ILE A 31 -4.90 -7.47 -8.37
N PHE A 32 -5.85 -6.81 -7.72
CA PHE A 32 -6.20 -5.42 -7.97
C PHE A 32 -6.17 -4.64 -6.66
N ASN A 33 -5.30 -3.62 -6.58
CA ASN A 33 -5.18 -2.76 -5.40
C ASN A 33 -6.27 -1.68 -5.42
N ILE A 34 -7.11 -1.66 -4.40
CA ILE A 34 -8.16 -0.66 -4.19
C ILE A 34 -7.70 0.56 -3.38
N GLY A 35 -6.41 0.61 -2.98
CA GLY A 35 -5.82 1.71 -2.23
C GLY A 35 -6.18 1.65 -0.75
N LEU A 36 -6.95 2.61 -0.27
CA LEU A 36 -7.44 2.81 1.10
C LEU A 36 -6.39 3.31 2.09
N ASP A 37 -5.16 3.58 1.62
CA ASP A 37 -4.10 4.17 2.42
C ASP A 37 -4.44 5.62 2.80
N GLU A 38 -4.02 5.99 4.01
CA GLU A 38 -4.10 7.36 4.53
C GLU A 38 -5.47 8.04 4.36
N TYR A 39 -6.55 7.26 4.22
CA TYR A 39 -7.90 7.76 3.98
C TYR A 39 -8.31 8.86 4.97
N ALA A 40 -7.98 8.70 6.24
CA ALA A 40 -8.29 9.64 7.29
C ALA A 40 -7.10 10.50 7.74
N ASN A 41 -5.92 10.32 7.17
CA ASN A 41 -4.70 10.97 7.65
C ASN A 41 -4.70 12.48 7.37
N ASP A 42 -5.13 12.87 6.18
CA ASP A 42 -5.19 14.29 5.78
C ASP A 42 -6.39 15.03 6.38
N ALA A 43 -7.30 14.29 6.99
CA ALA A 43 -8.62 14.80 7.31
C ALA A 43 -8.66 15.55 8.66
N THR A 44 -7.83 15.21 9.65
CA THR A 44 -7.86 15.77 11.01
C THR A 44 -6.52 15.98 11.70
N ASN A 45 -5.45 16.29 11.02
CA ASN A 45 -4.19 16.65 11.69
C ASN A 45 -3.76 15.73 12.84
N ALA A 46 -3.67 14.44 12.68
CA ALA A 46 -3.25 13.45 13.68
C ALA A 46 -4.36 12.67 14.41
N LYS A 47 -5.63 12.98 14.17
CA LYS A 47 -6.74 12.27 14.83
C LYS A 47 -7.64 11.51 13.84
N GLY A 48 -7.33 11.51 12.55
CA GLY A 48 -8.22 11.08 11.49
C GLY A 48 -8.94 9.76 11.75
N TRP A 49 -8.23 8.68 11.91
CA TRP A 49 -8.86 7.39 12.18
C TRP A 49 -9.55 7.33 13.54
N SER A 50 -8.95 7.93 14.59
CA SER A 50 -9.56 7.99 15.92
C SER A 50 -10.85 8.78 15.91
N VAL A 51 -10.95 9.84 15.09
CA VAL A 51 -12.19 10.61 14.91
C VAL A 51 -13.26 9.77 14.21
N LEU A 52 -12.88 9.01 13.18
CA LEU A 52 -13.81 8.11 12.49
C LEU A 52 -14.32 6.99 13.39
N GLN A 53 -13.53 6.57 14.38
CA GLN A 53 -13.93 5.58 15.40
C GLN A 53 -14.68 6.19 16.59
N ALA A 54 -14.69 7.50 16.74
CA ALA A 54 -15.36 8.16 17.86
C ALA A 54 -16.89 8.07 17.72
N ASP A 55 -17.57 7.92 18.86
CA ASP A 55 -19.04 8.00 18.93
C ASP A 55 -19.56 9.42 18.76
N LYS A 56 -18.66 10.41 18.78
CA LYS A 56 -19.02 11.82 18.70
C LYS A 56 -19.01 12.31 17.27
N TYR A 57 -20.02 13.10 16.95
CA TYR A 57 -20.09 13.86 15.72
C TYR A 57 -19.26 15.15 15.86
N TYR A 58 -18.40 15.41 14.89
CA TYR A 58 -17.58 16.62 14.80
C TYR A 58 -18.02 17.46 13.58
N PRO A 59 -19.21 18.12 13.65
CA PRO A 59 -19.79 18.82 12.49
C PRO A 59 -18.91 19.96 11.98
N ASN A 60 -18.15 20.58 12.86
CA ASN A 60 -17.27 21.70 12.51
C ASN A 60 -15.97 21.26 11.84
N GLU A 61 -15.69 19.97 11.83
CA GLU A 61 -14.49 19.38 11.24
C GLU A 61 -14.82 18.64 9.92
N GLY A 62 -16.08 18.65 9.49
CA GLY A 62 -16.50 18.06 8.23
C GLY A 62 -16.55 16.52 8.23
N TYR A 63 -16.57 15.88 9.41
CA TYR A 63 -16.57 14.41 9.49
C TYR A 63 -17.96 13.87 9.75
N PRO A 64 -18.31 12.77 9.06
CA PRO A 64 -19.53 12.06 9.32
C PRO A 64 -19.50 11.35 10.66
N VAL A 65 -20.63 11.27 11.32
CA VAL A 65 -20.85 10.41 12.49
C VAL A 65 -20.56 8.96 12.12
N LYS A 66 -19.84 8.25 12.97
CA LYS A 66 -19.55 6.82 12.76
C LYS A 66 -18.97 6.51 11.36
N GLY A 67 -18.06 7.36 10.93
CA GLY A 67 -17.46 7.25 9.61
C GLY A 67 -16.67 5.96 9.41
N TYR A 68 -16.15 5.34 10.46
CA TYR A 68 -15.36 4.13 10.36
C TYR A 68 -16.21 2.91 9.96
N GLU A 69 -17.44 2.78 10.45
CA GLU A 69 -18.37 1.74 9.99
C GLU A 69 -18.69 1.91 8.49
N LYS A 70 -18.89 3.16 8.04
CA LYS A 70 -19.07 3.47 6.62
C LYS A 70 -17.83 3.16 5.79
N PHE A 71 -16.65 3.44 6.34
CA PHE A 71 -15.38 3.10 5.68
C PHE A 71 -15.23 1.59 5.49
N ILE A 72 -15.56 0.78 6.50
CA ILE A 72 -15.55 -0.69 6.39
C ILE A 72 -16.53 -1.15 5.30
N ALA A 73 -17.74 -0.64 5.30
CA ALA A 73 -18.74 -0.97 4.29
C ALA A 73 -18.27 -0.59 2.87
N TYR A 74 -17.72 0.60 2.72
CA TYR A 74 -17.15 1.07 1.46
C TYR A 74 -15.99 0.20 0.98
N ALA A 75 -15.05 -0.16 1.85
CA ALA A 75 -13.94 -1.05 1.52
C ALA A 75 -14.43 -2.42 1.05
N ASN A 76 -15.43 -2.98 1.74
CA ASN A 76 -16.04 -4.26 1.39
C ASN A 76 -16.78 -4.20 0.03
N ASP A 77 -17.46 -3.10 -0.25
CA ASP A 77 -18.12 -2.88 -1.54
C ASP A 77 -17.10 -2.84 -2.70
N LEU A 78 -15.97 -2.13 -2.51
CA LEU A 78 -14.90 -2.11 -3.50
C LEU A 78 -14.28 -3.51 -3.70
N ALA A 79 -14.05 -4.23 -2.60
CA ALA A 79 -13.55 -5.60 -2.67
C ALA A 79 -14.53 -6.52 -3.41
N HIS A 80 -15.83 -6.37 -3.17
CA HIS A 80 -16.86 -7.13 -3.88
C HIS A 80 -16.85 -6.84 -5.39
N ILE A 81 -16.74 -5.58 -5.79
CA ILE A 81 -16.61 -5.19 -7.20
C ILE A 81 -15.40 -5.88 -7.85
N VAL A 82 -14.24 -5.83 -7.21
CA VAL A 82 -13.02 -6.47 -7.72
C VAL A 82 -13.21 -7.98 -7.88
N LYS A 83 -13.79 -8.63 -6.87
CA LYS A 83 -14.08 -10.08 -6.89
C LYS A 83 -15.07 -10.45 -7.99
N SER A 84 -16.04 -9.61 -8.33
CA SER A 84 -17.01 -9.87 -9.41
C SER A 84 -16.35 -10.01 -10.78
N HIS A 85 -15.14 -9.46 -10.95
CA HIS A 85 -14.31 -9.60 -12.15
C HIS A 85 -13.29 -10.75 -12.06
N GLY A 86 -13.37 -11.60 -11.02
CA GLY A 86 -12.44 -12.71 -10.82
C GLY A 86 -11.06 -12.31 -10.31
N LEU A 87 -10.90 -11.09 -9.83
CA LEU A 87 -9.66 -10.58 -9.26
C LEU A 87 -9.67 -10.71 -7.72
N LYS A 88 -8.48 -10.75 -7.13
CA LYS A 88 -8.28 -10.68 -5.68
C LYS A 88 -8.10 -9.21 -5.26
N PRO A 89 -8.93 -8.68 -4.35
CA PRO A 89 -8.77 -7.33 -3.86
C PRO A 89 -7.53 -7.23 -2.96
N MET A 90 -6.81 -6.13 -3.04
CA MET A 90 -5.72 -5.77 -2.14
C MET A 90 -5.93 -4.36 -1.63
N ALA A 91 -5.58 -4.08 -0.38
CA ALA A 91 -5.61 -2.76 0.21
C ALA A 91 -4.39 -2.53 1.11
N PHE A 92 -4.00 -1.27 1.28
CA PHE A 92 -2.98 -0.90 2.27
C PHE A 92 -3.51 -1.04 3.70
N ASN A 93 -2.60 -1.30 4.66
CA ASN A 93 -2.98 -1.76 5.99
C ASN A 93 -3.48 -0.70 6.94
N ASP A 94 -3.14 0.54 6.74
CA ASP A 94 -3.25 1.57 7.79
C ASP A 94 -4.68 1.91 8.25
N GLY A 95 -5.67 1.65 7.39
CA GLY A 95 -7.09 1.75 7.75
C GLY A 95 -7.78 0.43 8.10
N ILE A 96 -7.12 -0.70 7.93
CA ILE A 96 -7.72 -2.02 8.18
C ILE A 96 -7.62 -2.38 9.66
N TYR A 97 -8.75 -2.43 10.37
CA TYR A 97 -8.82 -2.61 11.82
C TYR A 97 -7.94 -1.64 12.59
N TYR A 98 -8.01 -0.34 12.24
CA TYR A 98 -7.22 0.71 12.88
C TYR A 98 -7.24 0.58 14.41
N ASN A 99 -6.08 0.79 15.05
CA ASN A 99 -5.89 0.64 16.49
C ASN A 99 -6.22 -0.77 17.02
N SER A 100 -6.17 -1.78 16.15
CA SER A 100 -6.57 -3.17 16.48
C SER A 100 -8.02 -3.31 16.97
N ASP A 101 -8.86 -2.32 16.71
CA ASP A 101 -10.25 -2.33 17.12
C ASP A 101 -11.11 -3.06 16.09
N THR A 102 -11.77 -4.10 16.54
CA THR A 102 -12.64 -4.94 15.71
C THR A 102 -14.14 -4.75 16.00
N SER A 103 -14.50 -3.77 16.82
CA SER A 103 -15.87 -3.52 17.26
C SER A 103 -16.76 -2.81 16.24
N PHE A 104 -16.15 -2.15 15.25
CA PHE A 104 -16.88 -1.35 14.24
C PHE A 104 -17.40 -2.15 13.05
N GLY A 105 -17.03 -3.40 12.91
CA GLY A 105 -17.41 -4.25 11.81
C GLY A 105 -16.29 -5.17 11.33
N THR A 106 -16.54 -5.87 10.23
CA THR A 106 -15.61 -6.87 9.69
C THR A 106 -15.25 -6.51 8.26
N PHE A 107 -13.95 -6.40 7.97
CA PHE A 107 -13.47 -6.32 6.61
C PHE A 107 -13.58 -7.67 5.90
N ASP A 108 -13.84 -7.64 4.60
CA ASP A 108 -13.85 -8.84 3.78
C ASP A 108 -12.48 -9.53 3.86
N LYS A 109 -12.44 -10.75 4.39
CA LYS A 109 -11.19 -11.50 4.62
C LYS A 109 -10.41 -11.81 3.34
N ASP A 110 -11.06 -11.73 2.18
CA ASP A 110 -10.41 -11.93 0.88
C ASP A 110 -9.56 -10.72 0.46
N ILE A 111 -9.66 -9.61 1.17
CA ILE A 111 -8.76 -8.47 0.96
C ILE A 111 -7.35 -8.88 1.39
N ILE A 112 -6.42 -8.93 0.43
CA ILE A 112 -4.99 -9.05 0.72
C ILE A 112 -4.53 -7.74 1.35
N VAL A 113 -3.91 -7.82 2.52
CA VAL A 113 -3.44 -6.61 3.21
C VAL A 113 -1.98 -6.35 2.88
N SER A 114 -1.73 -5.23 2.20
CA SER A 114 -0.40 -4.71 1.90
C SER A 114 0.13 -3.99 3.14
N MET A 115 1.00 -4.68 3.89
CA MET A 115 1.59 -4.17 5.13
C MET A 115 2.75 -3.22 4.81
N TRP A 116 2.46 -1.93 4.69
CA TRP A 116 3.47 -0.95 4.38
C TRP A 116 4.05 -0.27 5.63
N THR A 117 3.26 -0.11 6.69
CA THR A 117 3.67 0.61 7.89
C THR A 117 3.30 -0.09 9.18
N GLY A 118 4.15 0.07 10.20
CA GLY A 118 3.85 -0.29 11.59
C GLY A 118 3.20 0.84 12.40
N GLY A 119 2.85 1.95 11.72
CA GLY A 119 2.38 3.17 12.37
C GLY A 119 3.52 4.12 12.74
N TRP A 120 3.16 5.29 13.23
CA TRP A 120 4.09 6.30 13.73
C TRP A 120 3.47 7.04 14.92
N GLY A 121 4.18 7.99 15.51
CA GLY A 121 3.72 8.69 16.71
C GLY A 121 2.29 9.25 16.57
N GLY A 122 1.36 8.71 17.35
CA GLY A 122 -0.06 9.08 17.32
C GLY A 122 -0.89 8.45 16.20
N TYR A 123 -0.29 7.57 15.38
CA TYR A 123 -0.95 6.86 14.30
C TYR A 123 -0.74 5.35 14.49
N ASP A 124 -1.69 4.69 15.10
CA ASP A 124 -1.62 3.26 15.36
C ASP A 124 -2.32 2.45 14.28
N VAL A 125 -1.79 1.28 13.96
CA VAL A 125 -2.35 0.36 12.96
C VAL A 125 -2.54 -1.01 13.59
N ALA A 126 -3.36 -1.84 12.97
CA ALA A 126 -3.50 -3.23 13.39
C ALA A 126 -2.17 -3.98 13.28
N SER A 127 -1.92 -4.89 14.22
CA SER A 127 -0.79 -5.78 14.07
C SER A 127 -1.01 -6.76 12.90
N SER A 128 0.07 -7.11 12.22
CA SER A 128 0.01 -8.12 11.15
C SER A 128 -0.46 -9.48 11.68
N LYS A 129 -0.17 -9.78 12.96
CA LYS A 129 -0.70 -10.96 13.65
C LYS A 129 -2.23 -10.95 13.70
N LEU A 130 -2.84 -9.84 14.14
CA LEU A 130 -4.30 -9.71 14.16
C LEU A 130 -4.91 -9.87 12.77
N LEU A 131 -4.31 -9.28 11.75
CA LEU A 131 -4.79 -9.38 10.38
C LEU A 131 -4.80 -10.83 9.88
N VAL A 132 -3.76 -11.61 10.17
CA VAL A 132 -3.70 -13.04 9.88
C VAL A 132 -4.78 -13.82 10.67
N GLU A 133 -4.97 -13.50 11.95
CA GLU A 133 -6.02 -14.12 12.78
C GLU A 133 -7.44 -13.81 12.25
N LYS A 134 -7.62 -12.65 11.60
CA LYS A 134 -8.86 -12.28 10.90
C LYS A 134 -9.02 -12.94 9.53
N GLY A 135 -8.02 -13.69 9.07
CA GLY A 135 -8.07 -14.48 7.83
C GLY A 135 -7.51 -13.76 6.60
N HIS A 136 -6.91 -12.59 6.76
CA HIS A 136 -6.27 -11.87 5.65
C HIS A 136 -4.94 -12.49 5.26
N GLN A 137 -4.65 -12.53 3.96
CA GLN A 137 -3.31 -12.75 3.46
C GLN A 137 -2.50 -11.45 3.55
N ILE A 138 -1.21 -11.57 3.84
CA ILE A 138 -0.30 -10.43 3.97
C ILE A 138 0.64 -10.37 2.77
N LEU A 139 0.70 -9.21 2.13
CA LEU A 139 1.79 -8.82 1.23
C LEU A 139 2.71 -7.86 1.99
N ASN A 140 4.00 -8.17 2.08
CA ASN A 140 4.94 -7.29 2.79
C ASN A 140 5.40 -6.16 1.86
N THR A 141 5.03 -4.94 2.21
CA THR A 141 5.37 -3.71 1.45
C THR A 141 6.10 -2.70 2.34
N ASN A 142 6.88 -3.18 3.29
CA ASN A 142 7.55 -2.42 4.32
C ASN A 142 8.11 -1.09 3.82
N ASP A 143 7.73 0.02 4.45
CA ASP A 143 8.13 1.38 4.07
C ASP A 143 9.63 1.65 4.24
N ALA A 144 10.35 0.81 4.97
CA ALA A 144 11.80 0.83 4.99
C ALA A 144 12.43 0.67 3.59
N TRP A 145 11.70 0.09 2.64
CA TRP A 145 12.14 -0.12 1.25
C TRP A 145 11.71 0.98 0.30
N TYR A 146 11.00 2.00 0.78
CA TYR A 146 10.41 3.03 -0.05
C TYR A 146 11.45 4.00 -0.60
N TYR A 147 11.16 4.46 -1.81
CA TYR A 147 11.85 5.58 -2.45
C TYR A 147 10.81 6.57 -2.97
N VAL A 148 10.93 7.82 -2.58
CA VAL A 148 10.11 8.90 -3.11
C VAL A 148 10.92 9.68 -4.14
N LEU A 149 10.41 9.72 -5.38
CA LEU A 149 11.06 10.43 -6.49
C LEU A 149 11.25 11.91 -6.16
N GLY A 150 12.41 12.44 -6.53
CA GLY A 150 12.79 13.84 -6.23
C GLY A 150 13.38 14.02 -4.84
N ARG A 151 13.36 13.03 -3.98
CA ARG A 151 14.15 13.03 -2.75
C ARG A 151 15.58 12.66 -3.09
N ASN A 152 16.53 13.46 -2.70
CA ASN A 152 17.93 13.27 -3.07
C ASN A 152 18.67 12.42 -2.04
N ALA A 153 19.86 11.95 -2.43
CA ALA A 153 20.75 11.15 -1.60
C ALA A 153 21.35 11.92 -0.41
N ASP A 154 21.14 13.23 -0.33
CA ASP A 154 21.76 14.10 0.68
C ASP A 154 21.07 14.05 2.05
N GLY A 155 20.22 13.07 2.27
CA GLY A 155 19.48 12.93 3.53
C GLY A 155 18.37 13.94 3.74
N GLN A 156 18.08 14.75 2.73
CA GLN A 156 16.98 15.71 2.80
C GLN A 156 15.64 15.00 2.51
N GLY A 157 14.79 15.01 3.50
CA GLY A 157 13.47 14.39 3.41
C GLY A 157 13.49 12.88 3.69
N TRP A 158 12.30 12.36 3.86
CA TRP A 158 12.02 10.96 4.21
C TRP A 158 12.01 10.14 2.92
N TYR A 159 12.37 8.86 3.02
CA TYR A 159 12.34 7.93 1.91
C TYR A 159 13.17 8.34 0.69
N ASN A 160 14.35 8.94 0.92
CA ASN A 160 15.30 9.15 -0.18
C ASN A 160 15.92 7.82 -0.66
N LEU A 161 16.62 7.83 -1.79
CA LEU A 161 17.14 6.60 -2.38
C LEU A 161 18.08 5.84 -1.45
N ASP A 162 18.96 6.53 -0.71
CA ASP A 162 19.93 5.89 0.16
C ASP A 162 19.24 5.26 1.38
N GLN A 163 18.19 5.89 1.91
CA GLN A 163 17.36 5.30 2.95
C GLN A 163 16.68 4.02 2.46
N GLY A 164 16.08 4.05 1.26
CA GLY A 164 15.46 2.87 0.66
C GLY A 164 16.45 1.73 0.44
N LEU A 165 17.63 2.02 -0.09
CA LEU A 165 18.69 1.02 -0.30
C LEU A 165 19.21 0.42 1.02
N ASN A 166 19.41 1.26 2.03
CA ASN A 166 19.81 0.81 3.36
C ASN A 166 18.70 0.02 4.06
N GLY A 167 17.45 0.45 3.91
CA GLY A 167 16.29 -0.26 4.41
C GLY A 167 16.18 -1.66 3.82
N ILE A 168 16.29 -1.81 2.51
CA ILE A 168 16.30 -3.12 1.83
C ILE A 168 17.43 -4.01 2.37
N LYS A 169 18.62 -3.46 2.57
CA LYS A 169 19.77 -4.22 3.07
C LYS A 169 19.56 -4.72 4.50
N ASN A 170 18.91 -3.92 5.36
CA ASN A 170 18.83 -4.16 6.79
C ASN A 170 17.48 -4.72 7.24
N THR A 171 16.48 -4.73 6.36
CA THR A 171 15.11 -5.19 6.64
C THR A 171 14.75 -6.27 5.63
N PRO A 172 14.99 -7.55 5.93
CA PRO A 172 14.69 -8.65 5.01
C PRO A 172 13.19 -8.79 4.77
N ILE A 173 12.82 -9.48 3.68
CA ILE A 173 11.41 -9.69 3.28
C ILE A 173 10.56 -10.35 4.37
N THR A 174 11.20 -11.06 5.30
CA THR A 174 10.53 -11.67 6.47
C THR A 174 10.15 -10.67 7.56
N SER A 175 10.68 -9.46 7.49
CA SER A 175 10.39 -8.39 8.46
C SER A 175 9.06 -7.70 8.11
N VAL A 176 7.95 -8.34 8.43
CA VAL A 176 6.62 -7.76 8.25
C VAL A 176 6.38 -6.69 9.33
N PRO A 177 5.92 -5.48 8.95
CA PRO A 177 5.65 -4.41 9.91
C PRO A 177 4.70 -4.86 11.01
N LYS A 178 4.91 -4.36 12.23
CA LYS A 178 4.06 -4.59 13.42
C LYS A 178 3.70 -6.08 13.62
N SER A 179 4.71 -6.95 13.54
CA SER A 179 4.55 -8.39 13.77
C SER A 179 4.38 -8.74 15.25
N ASP A 180 4.69 -7.81 16.17
CA ASP A 180 4.66 -7.99 17.62
C ASP A 180 5.46 -9.24 18.07
N GLY A 181 6.59 -9.48 17.39
CA GLY A 181 7.47 -10.61 17.64
C GLY A 181 7.00 -11.96 17.09
N ALA A 182 5.87 -11.99 16.39
CA ALA A 182 5.38 -13.20 15.74
C ALA A 182 6.03 -13.42 14.37
N THR A 183 6.16 -14.68 13.96
CA THR A 183 6.43 -15.01 12.56
C THR A 183 5.16 -14.88 11.76
N ILE A 184 5.14 -13.94 10.83
CA ILE A 184 3.96 -13.65 10.01
C ILE A 184 4.08 -14.37 8.67
N PRO A 185 3.10 -15.23 8.30
CA PRO A 185 3.04 -15.76 6.94
C PRO A 185 2.73 -14.62 5.96
N PHE A 186 3.45 -14.56 4.85
CA PHE A 186 3.25 -13.57 3.80
C PHE A 186 3.31 -14.23 2.42
N ILE A 187 2.61 -13.64 1.44
CA ILE A 187 2.52 -14.19 0.08
C ILE A 187 3.60 -13.64 -0.85
N GLY A 188 4.36 -12.65 -0.42
CA GLY A 188 5.41 -12.01 -1.20
C GLY A 188 5.80 -10.66 -0.63
N GLY A 189 6.70 -9.97 -1.34
CA GLY A 189 7.12 -8.61 -1.00
C GLY A 189 7.02 -7.67 -2.19
N MET A 190 6.79 -6.40 -1.92
CA MET A 190 6.71 -5.36 -2.93
C MET A 190 7.50 -4.14 -2.47
N VAL A 191 8.45 -3.71 -3.29
CA VAL A 191 9.15 -2.43 -3.13
C VAL A 191 8.35 -1.33 -3.83
N ALA A 192 8.31 -0.14 -3.25
CA ALA A 192 7.57 0.97 -3.84
C ALA A 192 8.46 2.19 -4.15
N ALA A 193 8.13 2.83 -5.27
CA ALA A 193 8.64 4.14 -5.64
C ALA A 193 7.45 5.09 -5.84
N TRP A 194 7.41 6.16 -5.06
CA TRP A 194 6.33 7.12 -5.03
C TRP A 194 6.72 8.43 -5.73
N ALA A 195 5.78 9.06 -6.40
CA ALA A 195 5.97 10.31 -7.12
C ALA A 195 5.17 11.46 -6.48
N ASP A 196 5.48 11.78 -5.23
CA ASP A 196 4.76 12.81 -4.46
C ASP A 196 5.03 14.22 -4.97
N THR A 197 6.15 14.43 -5.66
CA THR A 197 6.55 15.73 -6.18
C THR A 197 6.29 15.78 -7.68
N PRO A 198 5.30 16.54 -8.17
CA PRO A 198 4.94 16.57 -9.59
C PRO A 198 6.09 16.99 -10.53
N SER A 199 7.04 17.79 -10.03
CA SER A 199 8.22 18.22 -10.78
C SER A 199 9.40 17.24 -10.71
N ALA A 200 9.27 16.14 -9.94
CA ALA A 200 10.33 15.16 -9.83
C ALA A 200 10.52 14.42 -11.14
N ARG A 201 11.73 14.42 -11.65
CA ARG A 201 12.06 13.68 -12.86
C ARG A 201 12.25 12.20 -12.54
N TYR A 202 11.63 11.37 -13.34
CA TYR A 202 11.85 9.93 -13.32
C TYR A 202 13.31 9.61 -13.69
N SER A 203 13.92 8.75 -12.90
CA SER A 203 15.29 8.27 -13.17
C SER A 203 15.30 6.74 -13.20
N PRO A 204 15.29 6.13 -14.40
CA PRO A 204 15.34 4.68 -14.54
C PRO A 204 16.49 4.04 -13.77
N SER A 205 17.69 4.64 -13.83
CA SER A 205 18.88 4.10 -13.17
C SER A 205 18.74 4.01 -11.64
N ARG A 206 18.07 4.97 -11.01
CA ARG A 206 17.80 4.95 -9.56
C ARG A 206 16.79 3.88 -9.20
N LEU A 207 15.76 3.75 -10.02
CA LEU A 207 14.73 2.74 -9.83
C LEU A 207 15.29 1.33 -10.01
N PHE A 208 16.09 1.09 -11.06
CA PHE A 208 16.78 -0.18 -11.25
C PHE A 208 17.74 -0.51 -10.10
N LYS A 209 18.43 0.49 -9.56
CA LYS A 209 19.30 0.29 -8.40
C LYS A 209 18.51 -0.21 -7.19
N LEU A 210 17.34 0.39 -6.92
CA LEU A 210 16.45 -0.04 -5.83
C LEU A 210 15.92 -1.47 -6.06
N MET A 211 15.39 -1.75 -7.25
CA MET A 211 14.85 -3.06 -7.61
C MET A 211 15.91 -4.17 -7.54
N ARG A 212 17.11 -3.90 -8.07
CA ARG A 212 18.23 -4.84 -8.02
C ARG A 212 18.66 -5.12 -6.59
N GLN A 213 18.74 -4.08 -5.74
CA GLN A 213 19.07 -4.26 -4.33
C GLN A 213 18.02 -5.13 -3.64
N PHE A 214 16.73 -4.90 -3.91
CA PHE A 214 15.64 -5.69 -3.34
C PHE A 214 15.71 -7.16 -3.76
N ALA A 215 15.88 -7.42 -5.05
CA ALA A 215 16.01 -8.77 -5.58
C ALA A 215 17.23 -9.50 -4.99
N ASN A 216 18.40 -8.85 -4.98
CA ASN A 216 19.64 -9.46 -4.46
C ASN A 216 19.56 -9.76 -2.95
N SER A 217 18.99 -8.82 -2.16
CA SER A 217 18.88 -8.99 -0.70
C SER A 217 17.91 -10.10 -0.30
N ASN A 218 17.00 -10.49 -1.20
CA ASN A 218 15.96 -11.48 -0.94
C ASN A 218 16.04 -12.68 -1.90
N ALA A 219 17.19 -12.90 -2.54
CA ALA A 219 17.37 -13.93 -3.58
C ALA A 219 16.97 -15.34 -3.13
N GLU A 220 17.19 -15.68 -1.86
CA GLU A 220 16.83 -16.99 -1.30
C GLU A 220 15.31 -17.28 -1.33
N TYR A 221 14.48 -16.24 -1.31
CA TYR A 221 13.02 -16.36 -1.40
C TYR A 221 12.51 -16.43 -2.84
N PHE A 222 13.34 -16.05 -3.81
CA PHE A 222 13.01 -16.00 -5.23
C PHE A 222 13.85 -17.00 -6.04
N ALA A 223 14.50 -17.97 -5.41
CA ALA A 223 15.52 -18.84 -6.01
C ALA A 223 15.06 -19.54 -7.29
N ALA A 224 13.78 -19.91 -7.40
CA ALA A 224 13.25 -20.56 -8.60
C ALA A 224 13.07 -19.59 -9.79
N ASP A 225 12.80 -18.30 -9.49
CA ASP A 225 12.50 -17.28 -10.51
C ASP A 225 13.64 -16.26 -10.66
N TYR A 226 14.63 -16.28 -9.75
CA TYR A 226 15.71 -15.30 -9.72
C TYR A 226 16.59 -15.35 -10.96
N GLU A 227 16.97 -16.55 -11.41
CA GLU A 227 17.77 -16.71 -12.63
C GLU A 227 17.01 -16.17 -13.87
N SER A 228 15.69 -16.41 -13.92
CA SER A 228 14.83 -15.88 -14.98
C SER A 228 14.69 -14.36 -14.89
N ALA A 229 14.55 -13.80 -13.70
CA ALA A 229 14.49 -12.37 -13.48
C ALA A 229 15.83 -11.68 -13.75
N GLU A 230 16.95 -12.27 -13.32
CA GLU A 230 18.29 -11.75 -13.61
C GLU A 230 18.58 -11.79 -15.11
N LYS A 231 18.22 -12.88 -15.79
CA LYS A 231 18.32 -12.98 -17.23
C LYS A 231 17.49 -11.92 -17.93
N ALA A 232 16.22 -11.72 -17.54
CA ALA A 232 15.35 -10.70 -18.09
C ALA A 232 15.90 -9.28 -17.84
N LEU A 233 16.44 -9.01 -16.64
CA LEU A 233 17.09 -7.72 -16.32
C LEU A 233 18.37 -7.48 -17.14
N ASN A 234 19.11 -8.53 -17.44
CA ASN A 234 20.32 -8.44 -18.28
C ASN A 234 19.98 -8.33 -19.77
N GLU A 235 18.82 -8.79 -20.20
CA GLU A 235 18.28 -8.66 -21.56
C GLU A 235 17.58 -7.31 -21.81
N VAL A 236 17.30 -6.53 -20.75
CA VAL A 236 16.77 -5.16 -20.92
C VAL A 236 17.76 -4.34 -21.74
N PRO A 237 17.34 -3.79 -22.90
CA PRO A 237 18.24 -3.03 -23.76
C PRO A 237 18.94 -1.92 -22.99
N LYS A 238 20.25 -1.82 -23.14
CA LYS A 238 21.06 -0.74 -22.52
C LYS A 238 20.64 0.66 -22.99
N ASP A 239 19.76 0.74 -23.96
CA ASP A 239 19.21 1.96 -24.58
C ASP A 239 17.97 2.55 -23.91
N LEU A 240 17.67 2.17 -22.67
CA LEU A 240 16.60 2.84 -21.89
C LEU A 240 16.83 4.37 -21.72
N ASN A 241 18.00 4.86 -22.08
CA ASN A 241 18.26 6.29 -22.22
C ASN A 241 17.41 6.98 -23.32
N ARG A 242 16.75 6.22 -24.21
CA ARG A 242 15.86 6.80 -25.24
C ARG A 242 14.59 7.45 -24.68
N TYR A 243 14.16 7.06 -23.48
CA TYR A 243 12.93 7.59 -22.86
C TYR A 243 13.14 8.83 -21.98
N THR A 244 14.35 9.31 -21.83
CA THR A 244 14.66 10.47 -21.01
C THR A 244 14.98 11.75 -21.81
N ALA A 245 14.97 11.69 -23.14
CA ALA A 245 15.49 12.77 -23.97
C ALA A 245 14.45 13.72 -24.60
N GLU A 246 13.17 13.35 -24.61
CA GLU A 246 12.16 14.15 -25.28
C GLU A 246 10.88 14.30 -24.46
N SER A 247 10.86 15.21 -23.50
CA SER A 247 9.63 15.93 -23.11
C SER A 247 9.97 17.17 -22.29
#